data_b29f3efe756cf0f118a77e5f26e74199
#
_entry.id   b29f3efe756cf0f118a77e5f26e74199
#
_cell.length_a   1.000
_cell.length_b   1.000
_cell.length_c   1.000
_cell.angle_alpha   90.00
_cell.angle_beta   90.00
_cell.angle_gamma   90.00
#
_symmetry.space_group_name_H-M   'P 1'
#
loop_
_entity.id
_entity.type
_entity.pdbx_description
1 polymer ?
#
loop_
_entity_poly.entity_id
_entity_poly.type
_entity_poly.pdbx_seq_one_letter_code
_entity_poly.pdbx_strand_id
1 'polypeptide(L)'
;MNKKFLILVVSSLFIAGSSTTSQAAVITIKTPFTGQTPVVEKIKTDADPTCKAIHPDGIIPDEVIVNANSSLKNVFVYVKEGLAGKTFEAPKTPVVFDQKGCQYNPKIFGIQVGQTLEILNSDDTLHNVHSLSANSAQFNLGMPIKGMKLKKTFTKPEVMVKIKCEVHPWMRAYAGVVDNPFYAVTGDDGSAQIKDLPAGEYTLEAWHEKYGVQTQKITVTDQNQDLSFEFKA
;
A
#
# COMPACT_ATOMS: atom_id res chain seq x y z
N MET A 1 11.40 -68.63 -53.18
CA MET A 1 11.98 -68.08 -51.98
C MET A 1 11.26 -66.74 -51.70
N ASN A 2 10.20 -66.71 -50.88
CA ASN A 2 9.41 -65.52 -50.58
C ASN A 2 9.91 -64.96 -49.22
N LYS A 3 10.53 -63.82 -49.26
CA LYS A 3 10.90 -63.03 -48.06
C LYS A 3 9.68 -62.17 -47.67
N LYS A 4 9.06 -62.51 -46.52
CA LYS A 4 8.03 -61.68 -45.89
C LYS A 4 8.75 -60.59 -45.10
N PHE A 5 8.54 -59.31 -45.45
CA PHE A 5 8.94 -58.13 -44.68
C PHE A 5 7.92 -57.86 -43.58
N LEU A 6 8.36 -57.91 -42.36
CA LEU A 6 7.55 -57.57 -41.17
C LEU A 6 7.76 -56.04 -40.88
N ILE A 7 6.72 -55.25 -41.09
CA ILE A 7 6.73 -53.82 -40.76
C ILE A 7 6.34 -53.70 -39.30
N LEU A 8 7.26 -53.25 -38.45
CA LEU A 8 7.02 -52.93 -37.06
C LEU A 8 6.49 -51.49 -37.00
N VAL A 9 5.20 -51.32 -36.68
CA VAL A 9 4.58 -50.01 -36.43
C VAL A 9 4.86 -49.63 -34.97
N VAL A 10 5.76 -48.69 -34.73
CA VAL A 10 5.96 -48.13 -33.41
C VAL A 10 4.96 -46.98 -33.21
N SER A 11 3.95 -47.25 -32.41
CA SER A 11 2.99 -46.21 -31.98
C SER A 11 3.61 -45.37 -30.88
N SER A 12 4.02 -44.14 -31.20
CA SER A 12 4.49 -43.17 -30.21
C SER A 12 3.28 -42.55 -29.48
N LEU A 13 3.12 -42.90 -28.23
CA LEU A 13 2.11 -42.31 -27.36
C LEU A 13 2.57 -40.90 -26.94
N PHE A 14 2.01 -39.87 -27.55
CA PHE A 14 2.21 -38.48 -27.09
C PHE A 14 1.34 -38.25 -25.84
N ILE A 15 1.97 -38.19 -24.68
CA ILE A 15 1.36 -37.72 -23.45
C ILE A 15 1.34 -36.19 -23.53
N ALA A 16 0.21 -35.62 -23.88
CA ALA A 16 -0.03 -34.18 -23.75
C ALA A 16 -0.07 -33.82 -22.26
N GLY A 17 1.06 -33.32 -21.76
CA GLY A 17 1.11 -32.73 -20.41
C GLY A 17 0.23 -31.48 -20.40
N SER A 18 -0.92 -31.54 -19.74
CA SER A 18 -1.74 -30.37 -19.45
C SER A 18 -0.98 -29.52 -18.44
N SER A 19 -0.33 -28.43 -18.91
CA SER A 19 0.18 -27.39 -18.03
C SER A 19 -1.01 -26.69 -17.39
N THR A 20 -1.37 -27.05 -16.18
CA THR A 20 -2.29 -26.27 -15.36
C THR A 20 -1.57 -24.96 -15.02
N THR A 21 -1.96 -23.88 -15.68
CA THR A 21 -1.60 -22.53 -15.22
C THR A 21 -2.21 -22.36 -13.84
N SER A 22 -1.40 -22.47 -12.79
CA SER A 22 -1.84 -22.11 -11.44
C SER A 22 -2.23 -20.63 -11.47
N GLN A 23 -3.50 -20.38 -11.34
CA GLN A 23 -4.00 -19.01 -11.21
C GLN A 23 -3.58 -18.51 -9.82
N ALA A 24 -2.82 -17.43 -9.77
CA ALA A 24 -2.40 -16.86 -8.49
C ALA A 24 -3.63 -16.32 -7.74
N ALA A 25 -3.70 -16.58 -6.43
CA ALA A 25 -4.81 -16.21 -5.60
C ALA A 25 -4.89 -14.69 -5.39
N VAL A 26 -6.12 -14.21 -5.23
CA VAL A 26 -6.41 -12.85 -4.74
C VAL A 26 -6.84 -12.95 -3.28
N ILE A 27 -6.12 -12.27 -2.40
CA ILE A 27 -6.50 -12.12 -0.99
C ILE A 27 -7.26 -10.81 -0.85
N THR A 28 -8.56 -10.90 -0.59
CA THR A 28 -9.40 -9.73 -0.32
C THR A 28 -9.36 -9.42 1.17
N ILE A 29 -8.83 -8.27 1.51
CA ILE A 29 -8.72 -7.77 2.89
C ILE A 29 -10.00 -6.99 3.22
N LYS A 30 -10.53 -7.18 4.43
CA LYS A 30 -11.62 -6.40 5.02
C LYS A 30 -11.18 -5.89 6.39
N THR A 31 -11.59 -4.67 6.73
CA THR A 31 -11.21 -4.02 7.99
C THR A 31 -12.44 -3.52 8.75
N PRO A 32 -13.31 -4.43 9.26
CA PRO A 32 -14.44 -4.04 10.07
C PRO A 32 -13.98 -3.31 11.33
N PHE A 33 -14.80 -2.34 11.74
CA PHE A 33 -14.55 -1.51 12.92
C PHE A 33 -15.75 -1.59 13.88
N THR A 34 -15.45 -1.80 15.16
CA THR A 34 -16.43 -1.86 16.23
C THR A 34 -16.14 -0.82 17.30
N GLY A 35 -17.18 -0.34 17.94
CA GLY A 35 -17.08 0.72 18.95
C GLY A 35 -17.57 2.07 18.43
N GLN A 36 -17.32 3.10 19.21
CA GLN A 36 -17.78 4.45 18.87
C GLN A 36 -16.80 5.13 17.92
N THR A 37 -17.32 5.66 16.80
CA THR A 37 -16.52 6.52 15.92
C THR A 37 -16.04 7.74 16.70
N PRO A 38 -14.71 8.03 16.70
CA PRO A 38 -14.20 9.20 17.40
C PRO A 38 -14.83 10.50 16.92
N VAL A 39 -15.27 11.33 17.86
CA VAL A 39 -15.62 12.71 17.57
C VAL A 39 -14.34 13.51 17.42
N VAL A 40 -14.18 14.21 16.30
CA VAL A 40 -12.98 14.99 16.00
C VAL A 40 -13.34 16.46 15.81
N GLU A 41 -12.51 17.34 16.36
CA GLU A 41 -12.59 18.78 16.09
C GLU A 41 -11.89 19.13 14.79
N LYS A 42 -12.46 20.04 14.02
CA LYS A 42 -11.84 20.53 12.80
C LYS A 42 -10.57 21.32 13.12
N ILE A 43 -9.54 21.07 12.36
CA ILE A 43 -8.26 21.80 12.44
C ILE A 43 -8.41 23.15 11.74
N LYS A 44 -8.10 24.22 12.44
CA LYS A 44 -8.10 25.58 11.87
C LYS A 44 -6.92 25.74 10.91
N THR A 45 -7.17 26.37 9.77
CA THR A 45 -6.18 26.62 8.71
C THR A 45 -5.81 28.10 8.57
N ASP A 46 -6.19 28.93 9.54
CA ASP A 46 -6.07 30.39 9.50
C ASP A 46 -4.63 30.91 9.37
N ALA A 47 -3.64 30.08 9.72
CA ALA A 47 -2.22 30.44 9.62
C ALA A 47 -1.69 30.56 8.17
N ASP A 48 -2.38 29.95 7.20
CA ASP A 48 -2.03 30.03 5.77
C ASP A 48 -3.25 30.51 4.98
N PRO A 49 -3.16 31.66 4.29
CA PRO A 49 -4.26 32.23 3.53
C PRO A 49 -4.79 31.32 2.40
N THR A 50 -3.88 30.57 1.74
CA THR A 50 -4.26 29.62 0.68
C THR A 50 -5.02 28.44 1.27
N CYS A 51 -4.53 27.86 2.36
CA CYS A 51 -5.21 26.77 3.05
C CYS A 51 -6.56 27.22 3.65
N LYS A 52 -6.63 28.46 4.17
CA LYS A 52 -7.88 29.05 4.66
C LYS A 52 -8.91 29.25 3.54
N ALA A 53 -8.46 29.69 2.36
CA ALA A 53 -9.36 29.83 1.21
C ALA A 53 -9.92 28.49 0.71
N ILE A 54 -9.11 27.43 0.77
CA ILE A 54 -9.52 26.07 0.38
C ILE A 54 -10.46 25.46 1.45
N HIS A 55 -10.17 25.70 2.73
CA HIS A 55 -10.88 25.11 3.87
C HIS A 55 -11.39 26.20 4.82
N PRO A 56 -12.40 26.99 4.43
CA PRO A 56 -12.89 28.10 5.24
C PRO A 56 -13.42 27.67 6.62
N ASP A 57 -13.93 26.45 6.74
CA ASP A 57 -14.44 25.87 7.97
C ASP A 57 -13.44 24.93 8.68
N GLY A 58 -12.18 24.88 8.22
CA GLY A 58 -11.14 23.98 8.72
C GLY A 58 -11.17 22.59 8.08
N ILE A 59 -10.15 21.78 8.41
CA ILE A 59 -9.93 20.42 7.89
C ILE A 59 -10.42 19.41 8.92
N ILE A 60 -11.18 18.40 8.48
CA ILE A 60 -11.51 17.25 9.30
C ILE A 60 -10.26 16.37 9.42
N PRO A 61 -9.80 16.06 10.66
CA PRO A 61 -8.68 15.14 10.86
C PRO A 61 -8.94 13.79 10.21
N ASP A 62 -7.93 13.26 9.53
CA ASP A 62 -7.98 12.02 8.75
C ASP A 62 -7.24 10.84 9.42
N GLU A 63 -6.96 10.97 10.74
CA GLU A 63 -6.33 9.91 11.53
C GLU A 63 -7.19 8.66 11.60
N VAL A 64 -8.52 8.82 11.76
CA VAL A 64 -9.49 7.74 11.77
C VAL A 64 -10.62 8.08 10.80
N ILE A 65 -10.77 7.28 9.78
CA ILE A 65 -11.89 7.38 8.82
C ILE A 65 -12.68 6.08 8.90
N VAL A 66 -13.86 6.18 9.52
CA VAL A 66 -14.84 5.07 9.58
C VAL A 66 -15.82 5.26 8.43
N ASN A 67 -15.86 4.29 7.53
CA ASN A 67 -16.76 4.26 6.38
C ASN A 67 -18.22 4.01 6.80
N ALA A 68 -19.17 4.30 5.93
CA ALA A 68 -20.60 4.12 6.19
C ALA A 68 -21.00 2.67 6.52
N ASN A 69 -20.21 1.70 6.06
CA ASN A 69 -20.38 0.27 6.34
C ASN A 69 -19.66 -0.22 7.61
N SER A 70 -19.27 0.68 8.50
CA SER A 70 -18.52 0.38 9.74
C SER A 70 -17.19 -0.33 9.46
N SER A 71 -16.44 0.14 8.50
CA SER A 71 -15.09 -0.34 8.20
C SER A 71 -14.07 0.82 8.24
N LEU A 72 -12.77 0.50 8.35
CA LEU A 72 -11.71 1.50 8.36
C LEU A 72 -11.10 1.68 6.97
N LYS A 73 -10.97 2.95 6.57
CA LYS A 73 -10.08 3.39 5.49
C LYS A 73 -8.65 3.54 6.00
N ASN A 74 -7.69 3.54 5.09
CA ASN A 74 -6.27 3.81 5.39
C ASN A 74 -5.60 2.76 6.28
N VAL A 75 -6.03 1.52 6.26
CA VAL A 75 -5.30 0.39 6.84
C VAL A 75 -4.30 -0.13 5.81
N PHE A 76 -3.01 -0.11 6.16
CA PHE A 76 -1.95 -0.70 5.34
C PHE A 76 -1.80 -2.17 5.71
N VAL A 77 -1.89 -3.06 4.72
CA VAL A 77 -1.74 -4.51 4.91
C VAL A 77 -0.64 -5.03 4.00
N TYR A 78 0.24 -5.87 4.51
CA TYR A 78 1.38 -6.39 3.75
C TYR A 78 1.76 -7.80 4.21
N VAL A 79 2.47 -8.52 3.33
CA VAL A 79 3.09 -9.80 3.68
C VAL A 79 4.37 -9.52 4.47
N LYS A 80 4.33 -9.86 5.76
CA LYS A 80 5.43 -9.68 6.72
C LYS A 80 6.43 -10.83 6.68
N GLU A 81 5.94 -12.08 6.57
CA GLU A 81 6.75 -13.29 6.56
C GLU A 81 6.24 -14.29 5.53
N GLY A 82 7.07 -15.24 5.12
CA GLY A 82 6.76 -16.29 4.15
C GLY A 82 7.42 -16.09 2.78
N LEU A 83 8.14 -14.97 2.59
CA LEU A 83 8.83 -14.63 1.33
C LEU A 83 10.35 -14.80 1.41
N ALA A 84 10.87 -15.48 2.44
CA ALA A 84 12.31 -15.64 2.63
C ALA A 84 13.00 -16.26 1.39
N GLY A 85 14.13 -15.66 0.98
CA GLY A 85 14.89 -16.08 -0.19
C GLY A 85 14.31 -15.66 -1.55
N LYS A 86 13.14 -15.00 -1.56
CA LYS A 86 12.58 -14.42 -2.79
C LYS A 86 13.03 -12.97 -2.94
N THR A 87 13.33 -12.57 -4.17
CA THR A 87 13.67 -11.19 -4.52
C THR A 87 12.68 -10.67 -5.55
N PHE A 88 12.31 -9.40 -5.42
CA PHE A 88 11.34 -8.76 -6.29
C PHE A 88 11.93 -7.47 -6.85
N GLU A 89 11.80 -7.30 -8.17
CA GLU A 89 12.20 -6.04 -8.80
C GLU A 89 11.21 -4.93 -8.41
N ALA A 90 11.76 -3.75 -8.10
CA ALA A 90 10.92 -2.60 -7.85
C ALA A 90 10.19 -2.15 -9.12
N PRO A 91 8.91 -1.78 -9.04
CA PRO A 91 8.18 -1.25 -10.18
C PRO A 91 8.87 -0.01 -10.78
N LYS A 92 8.92 0.08 -12.10
CA LYS A 92 9.44 1.27 -12.81
C LYS A 92 8.48 2.47 -12.73
N THR A 93 7.19 2.20 -12.55
CA THR A 93 6.18 3.24 -12.36
C THR A 93 6.36 3.88 -10.98
N PRO A 94 6.50 5.21 -10.88
CA PRO A 94 6.65 5.87 -9.60
C PRO A 94 5.36 5.82 -8.77
N VAL A 95 5.52 5.84 -7.46
CA VAL A 95 4.43 6.20 -6.54
C VAL A 95 4.34 7.72 -6.53
N VAL A 96 3.16 8.26 -6.80
CA VAL A 96 2.90 9.70 -6.78
C VAL A 96 2.43 10.10 -5.39
N PHE A 97 3.10 11.11 -4.81
CA PHE A 97 2.79 11.69 -3.51
C PHE A 97 2.61 13.20 -3.66
N ASP A 98 1.36 13.64 -3.60
CA ASP A 98 0.96 15.00 -3.94
C ASP A 98 0.57 15.81 -2.69
N GLN A 99 1.01 17.04 -2.63
CA GLN A 99 0.60 18.05 -1.68
C GLN A 99 -0.50 18.87 -2.35
N LYS A 100 -1.76 18.52 -2.05
CA LYS A 100 -2.93 19.10 -2.71
C LYS A 100 -4.04 19.35 -1.73
N GLY A 101 -4.60 20.56 -1.76
CA GLY A 101 -5.63 20.98 -0.83
C GLY A 101 -5.09 21.05 0.60
N CYS A 102 -3.85 21.47 0.76
CA CYS A 102 -3.16 21.53 2.05
C CYS A 102 -3.20 20.20 2.84
N GLN A 103 -3.17 19.11 2.11
CA GLN A 103 -3.11 17.73 2.62
C GLN A 103 -2.13 16.91 1.80
N TYR A 104 -1.63 15.81 2.37
CA TYR A 104 -0.88 14.81 1.62
C TYR A 104 -1.81 13.78 0.99
N ASN A 105 -1.59 13.50 -0.28
CA ASN A 105 -2.31 12.51 -1.07
C ASN A 105 -1.36 11.52 -1.77
N PRO A 106 -1.48 10.22 -1.51
CA PRO A 106 -2.33 9.58 -0.49
C PRO A 106 -1.76 9.77 0.93
N LYS A 107 -2.63 9.69 1.95
CA LYS A 107 -2.22 9.71 3.36
C LYS A 107 -1.41 8.47 3.75
N ILE A 108 -1.87 7.31 3.33
CA ILE A 108 -1.22 6.02 3.55
C ILE A 108 -0.90 5.41 2.19
N PHE A 109 0.33 4.96 2.01
CA PHE A 109 0.73 4.30 0.77
C PHE A 109 1.82 3.25 0.99
N GLY A 110 1.82 2.26 0.11
CA GLY A 110 2.93 1.31 0.01
C GLY A 110 3.89 1.72 -1.10
N ILE A 111 5.16 1.42 -0.90
CA ILE A 111 6.23 1.61 -1.88
C ILE A 111 7.27 0.51 -1.74
N GLN A 112 7.74 -0.03 -2.85
CA GLN A 112 8.83 -1.00 -2.80
C GLN A 112 10.19 -0.30 -2.62
N VAL A 113 11.09 -0.98 -1.92
CA VAL A 113 12.50 -0.54 -1.82
C VAL A 113 13.06 -0.32 -3.23
N GLY A 114 13.68 0.85 -3.47
CA GLY A 114 14.22 1.24 -4.77
C GLY A 114 13.20 1.81 -5.75
N GLN A 115 11.89 1.70 -5.51
CA GLN A 115 10.87 2.35 -6.34
C GLN A 115 10.93 3.87 -6.19
N THR A 116 10.69 4.58 -7.28
CA THR A 116 10.68 6.05 -7.25
C THR A 116 9.43 6.58 -6.54
N LEU A 117 9.62 7.45 -5.56
CA LEU A 117 8.60 8.35 -5.01
C LEU A 117 8.67 9.67 -5.76
N GLU A 118 7.64 9.99 -6.56
CA GLU A 118 7.49 11.28 -7.21
C GLU A 118 6.64 12.19 -6.32
N ILE A 119 7.27 13.24 -5.79
CA ILE A 119 6.67 14.19 -4.87
C ILE A 119 6.24 15.43 -5.65
N LEU A 120 4.98 15.84 -5.51
CA LEU A 120 4.38 16.99 -6.18
C LEU A 120 3.96 18.05 -5.17
N ASN A 121 3.95 19.33 -5.59
CA ASN A 121 3.18 20.38 -4.94
C ASN A 121 2.14 20.91 -5.92
N SER A 122 0.87 20.61 -5.69
CA SER A 122 -0.26 21.07 -6.52
C SER A 122 -0.95 22.32 -5.98
N ASP A 123 -0.53 22.83 -4.81
CA ASP A 123 -1.07 24.03 -4.20
C ASP A 123 -0.20 25.26 -4.49
N ASP A 124 -0.82 26.44 -4.42
CA ASP A 124 -0.14 27.72 -4.60
C ASP A 124 0.31 28.30 -3.24
N THR A 125 1.02 27.46 -2.49
CA THR A 125 1.65 27.81 -1.20
C THR A 125 2.86 26.93 -0.95
N LEU A 126 3.72 27.36 -0.03
CA LEU A 126 4.87 26.60 0.43
C LEU A 126 4.40 25.36 1.22
N HIS A 127 4.75 24.22 0.73
CA HIS A 127 4.71 22.96 1.49
C HIS A 127 6.10 22.41 1.72
N ASN A 128 6.17 21.41 2.59
CA ASN A 128 7.42 20.74 2.93
C ASN A 128 7.15 19.24 3.10
N VAL A 129 8.08 18.40 2.64
CA VAL A 129 8.01 16.95 2.81
C VAL A 129 9.22 16.50 3.60
N HIS A 130 9.01 16.19 4.88
CA HIS A 130 10.03 15.70 5.79
C HIS A 130 9.80 14.23 6.12
N SER A 131 10.62 13.34 5.56
CA SER A 131 10.64 11.91 5.85
C SER A 131 11.46 11.64 7.10
N LEU A 132 10.84 10.98 8.09
CA LEU A 132 11.48 10.59 9.36
C LEU A 132 11.91 9.11 9.34
N SER A 133 12.41 8.63 8.20
CA SER A 133 12.90 7.25 8.08
C SER A 133 14.08 7.01 9.04
N ALA A 134 14.05 5.86 9.73
CA ALA A 134 15.15 5.38 10.55
C ALA A 134 16.13 4.51 9.76
N ASN A 135 15.65 3.83 8.71
CA ASN A 135 16.41 2.83 7.97
C ASN A 135 16.98 3.36 6.65
N SER A 136 16.34 4.36 6.04
CA SER A 136 16.81 5.03 4.82
C SER A 136 17.28 6.45 5.14
N ALA A 137 18.00 7.07 4.20
CA ALA A 137 18.38 8.47 4.33
C ALA A 137 17.13 9.35 4.46
N GLN A 138 17.09 10.15 5.52
CA GLN A 138 16.05 11.15 5.71
C GLN A 138 16.16 12.25 4.65
N PHE A 139 15.06 12.88 4.33
CA PHE A 139 15.03 14.08 3.50
C PHE A 139 14.01 15.07 4.03
N ASN A 140 14.35 16.35 3.87
CA ASN A 140 13.49 17.47 4.25
C ASN A 140 13.47 18.46 3.07
N LEU A 141 12.35 18.52 2.35
CA LEU A 141 12.24 19.17 1.05
C LEU A 141 11.21 20.29 1.10
N GLY A 142 11.67 21.54 1.07
CA GLY A 142 10.78 22.68 0.84
C GLY A 142 10.31 22.72 -0.62
N MET A 143 9.03 22.91 -0.83
CA MET A 143 8.41 22.97 -2.17
C MET A 143 7.53 24.22 -2.28
N PRO A 144 8.13 25.40 -2.56
CA PRO A 144 7.43 26.68 -2.53
C PRO A 144 6.59 26.97 -3.80
N ILE A 145 6.77 26.21 -4.87
CA ILE A 145 6.20 26.55 -6.18
C ILE A 145 5.19 25.48 -6.59
N LYS A 146 3.98 25.92 -6.93
CA LYS A 146 2.95 25.06 -7.55
C LYS A 146 3.47 24.38 -8.82
N GLY A 147 3.22 23.09 -8.93
CA GLY A 147 3.70 22.25 -10.04
C GLY A 147 5.14 21.74 -9.86
N MET A 148 5.82 22.12 -8.77
CA MET A 148 7.16 21.59 -8.44
C MET A 148 7.10 20.08 -8.27
N LYS A 149 8.11 19.38 -8.83
CA LYS A 149 8.25 17.92 -8.75
C LYS A 149 9.64 17.55 -8.28
N LEU A 150 9.72 16.62 -7.35
CA LEU A 150 10.97 16.05 -6.85
C LEU A 150 10.86 14.53 -6.83
N LYS A 151 12.01 13.85 -6.84
CA LYS A 151 12.06 12.38 -6.79
C LYS A 151 12.94 11.93 -5.64
N LYS A 152 12.49 10.90 -4.92
CA LYS A 152 13.21 10.21 -3.86
C LYS A 152 13.02 8.70 -3.97
N THR A 153 13.85 7.96 -3.24
CA THR A 153 13.73 6.51 -3.09
C THR A 153 14.05 6.13 -1.65
N PHE A 154 13.38 5.10 -1.15
CA PHE A 154 13.77 4.44 0.10
C PHE A 154 14.67 3.23 -0.24
N THR A 155 15.78 3.09 0.47
CA THR A 155 16.81 2.09 0.19
C THR A 155 16.74 0.86 1.08
N LYS A 156 15.92 0.89 2.12
CA LYS A 156 15.72 -0.21 3.07
C LYS A 156 14.26 -0.31 3.49
N PRO A 157 13.77 -1.52 3.80
CA PRO A 157 12.42 -1.71 4.30
C PRO A 157 12.20 -1.00 5.63
N GLU A 158 11.04 -0.38 5.79
CA GLU A 158 10.59 0.25 7.02
C GLU A 158 9.07 0.47 6.97
N VAL A 159 8.34 -0.16 7.84
CA VAL A 159 6.90 -0.03 8.00
C VAL A 159 6.63 0.76 9.26
N MET A 160 6.05 1.79 9.25
CA MET A 160 5.45 2.86 8.44
C MET A 160 6.29 4.12 8.63
N VAL A 161 7.02 4.53 7.63
CA VAL A 161 7.81 5.77 7.68
C VAL A 161 6.87 6.95 7.82
N LYS A 162 7.00 7.72 8.90
CA LYS A 162 6.24 8.94 9.08
C LYS A 162 6.79 10.05 8.19
N ILE A 163 5.88 10.73 7.51
CA ILE A 163 6.15 11.92 6.69
C ILE A 163 5.33 13.08 7.24
N LYS A 164 5.93 14.24 7.44
CA LYS A 164 5.26 15.44 7.96
C LYS A 164 5.63 16.69 7.18
N CYS A 165 4.80 17.71 7.29
CA CYS A 165 5.11 19.06 6.85
C CYS A 165 5.55 19.90 8.06
N GLU A 166 6.62 20.66 7.92
CA GLU A 166 7.09 21.59 8.97
C GLU A 166 6.34 22.93 8.94
N VAL A 167 5.65 23.21 7.84
CA VAL A 167 4.86 24.46 7.65
C VAL A 167 3.43 24.26 8.15
N HIS A 168 2.83 23.11 7.84
CA HIS A 168 1.44 22.82 8.16
C HIS A 168 1.37 21.57 9.08
N PRO A 169 1.27 21.74 10.41
CA PRO A 169 1.40 20.63 11.37
C PRO A 169 0.35 19.52 11.22
N TRP A 170 -0.76 19.79 10.55
CA TRP A 170 -1.81 18.80 10.27
C TRP A 170 -1.47 17.89 9.10
N MET A 171 -0.57 18.30 8.20
CA MET A 171 -0.16 17.47 7.07
C MET A 171 0.80 16.37 7.52
N ARG A 172 0.30 15.16 7.57
CA ARG A 172 1.08 13.96 7.87
C ARG A 172 0.63 12.79 7.01
N ALA A 173 1.56 11.91 6.69
CA ALA A 173 1.35 10.69 5.92
C ALA A 173 2.28 9.58 6.42
N TYR A 174 2.03 8.36 5.96
CA TYR A 174 2.89 7.21 6.29
C TYR A 174 3.14 6.35 5.05
N ALA A 175 4.40 5.99 4.86
CA ALA A 175 4.84 5.11 3.78
C ALA A 175 5.19 3.72 4.31
N GLY A 176 4.48 2.70 3.86
CA GLY A 176 4.86 1.31 4.06
C GLY A 176 5.95 0.94 3.05
N VAL A 177 7.22 1.02 3.46
CA VAL A 177 8.35 0.65 2.61
C VAL A 177 8.64 -0.83 2.78
N VAL A 178 8.37 -1.62 1.75
CA VAL A 178 8.51 -3.08 1.76
C VAL A 178 9.44 -3.55 0.63
N ASP A 179 9.96 -4.76 0.72
CA ASP A 179 10.85 -5.36 -0.27
C ASP A 179 10.14 -6.28 -1.27
N ASN A 180 8.81 -6.28 -1.24
CA ASN A 180 7.98 -7.16 -2.06
C ASN A 180 6.72 -6.42 -2.55
N PRO A 181 6.01 -6.93 -3.59
CA PRO A 181 4.82 -6.27 -4.15
C PRO A 181 3.51 -6.59 -3.40
N PHE A 182 3.54 -7.42 -2.35
CA PHE A 182 2.35 -7.97 -1.71
C PHE A 182 1.89 -7.09 -0.55
N TYR A 183 1.34 -5.96 -0.89
CA TYR A 183 0.74 -4.99 0.04
C TYR A 183 -0.47 -4.31 -0.59
N ALA A 184 -1.33 -3.74 0.25
CA ALA A 184 -2.48 -2.96 -0.16
C ALA A 184 -2.88 -1.98 0.93
N VAL A 185 -3.71 -0.98 0.59
CA VAL A 185 -4.30 -0.02 1.52
C VAL A 185 -5.81 -0.05 1.36
N THR A 186 -6.55 -0.09 2.46
CA THR A 186 -8.02 -0.13 2.39
C THR A 186 -8.61 1.21 1.96
N GLY A 187 -9.62 1.13 1.09
CA GLY A 187 -10.32 2.27 0.49
C GLY A 187 -11.59 2.68 1.25
N ASP A 188 -12.46 3.40 0.53
CA ASP A 188 -13.72 3.96 1.04
C ASP A 188 -14.78 2.91 1.39
N ASP A 189 -14.56 1.67 1.03
CA ASP A 189 -15.38 0.50 1.41
C ASP A 189 -14.73 -0.37 2.49
N GLY A 190 -13.55 0.04 3.00
CA GLY A 190 -12.76 -0.72 3.97
C GLY A 190 -12.20 -2.02 3.43
N SER A 191 -12.08 -2.13 2.12
CA SER A 191 -11.48 -3.29 1.46
C SER A 191 -10.18 -2.94 0.73
N ALA A 192 -9.35 -3.98 0.53
CA ALA A 192 -8.15 -3.93 -0.28
C ALA A 192 -7.86 -5.32 -0.87
N GLN A 193 -7.00 -5.41 -1.88
CA GLN A 193 -6.64 -6.68 -2.49
C GLN A 193 -5.13 -6.83 -2.60
N ILE A 194 -4.61 -7.95 -2.12
CA ILE A 194 -3.27 -8.43 -2.43
C ILE A 194 -3.42 -9.48 -3.53
N LYS A 195 -2.85 -9.20 -4.69
CA LYS A 195 -2.96 -10.04 -5.89
C LYS A 195 -1.68 -10.82 -6.12
N ASP A 196 -1.81 -11.91 -6.84
CA ASP A 196 -0.69 -12.71 -7.34
C ASP A 196 0.24 -13.26 -6.23
N LEU A 197 -0.29 -13.41 -5.00
CA LEU A 197 0.46 -14.04 -3.91
C LEU A 197 0.51 -15.55 -4.19
N PRO A 198 1.71 -16.14 -4.34
CA PRO A 198 1.85 -17.57 -4.60
C PRO A 198 1.29 -18.43 -3.48
N ALA A 199 0.94 -19.69 -3.77
CA ALA A 199 0.57 -20.64 -2.73
C ALA A 199 1.72 -20.82 -1.71
N GLY A 200 1.39 -20.85 -0.43
CA GLY A 200 2.35 -20.93 0.66
C GLY A 200 1.77 -20.48 2.00
N GLU A 201 2.62 -20.53 3.03
CA GLU A 201 2.30 -20.04 4.37
C GLU A 201 2.88 -18.64 4.56
N TYR A 202 2.05 -17.72 5.05
CA TYR A 202 2.41 -16.33 5.21
C TYR A 202 1.93 -15.77 6.54
N THR A 203 2.65 -14.77 7.05
CA THR A 203 2.16 -13.88 8.08
C THR A 203 1.84 -12.53 7.43
N LEU A 204 0.58 -12.12 7.48
CA LEU A 204 0.17 -10.78 7.08
C LEU A 204 0.08 -9.87 8.29
N GLU A 205 0.47 -8.62 8.11
CA GLU A 205 0.34 -7.57 9.11
C GLU A 205 -0.51 -6.43 8.57
N ALA A 206 -1.47 -5.98 9.38
CA ALA A 206 -2.32 -4.82 9.13
C ALA A 206 -1.95 -3.71 10.13
N TRP A 207 -1.70 -2.50 9.64
CA TRP A 207 -1.36 -1.33 10.43
C TRP A 207 -2.37 -0.21 10.23
N HIS A 208 -2.80 0.40 11.34
CA HIS A 208 -3.61 1.61 11.34
C HIS A 208 -2.99 2.67 12.26
N GLU A 209 -2.99 3.95 11.84
CA GLU A 209 -2.33 5.07 12.53
C GLU A 209 -2.73 5.16 14.01
N LYS A 210 -4.00 4.98 14.32
CA LYS A 210 -4.56 5.08 15.68
C LYS A 210 -4.61 3.76 16.42
N TYR A 211 -5.00 2.68 15.73
CA TYR A 211 -5.32 1.40 16.37
C TYR A 211 -4.18 0.39 16.34
N GLY A 212 -3.01 0.80 15.83
CA GLY A 212 -1.81 -0.01 15.87
C GLY A 212 -1.82 -1.19 14.89
N VAL A 213 -1.22 -2.29 15.30
CA VAL A 213 -0.86 -3.41 14.45
C VAL A 213 -1.62 -4.67 14.82
N GLN A 214 -2.05 -5.43 13.80
CA GLN A 214 -2.58 -6.79 13.95
C GLN A 214 -1.87 -7.71 12.98
N THR A 215 -1.69 -8.97 13.36
CA THR A 215 -1.04 -9.99 12.53
C THR A 215 -1.90 -11.23 12.44
N GLN A 216 -1.92 -11.88 11.27
CA GLN A 216 -2.57 -13.16 11.04
C GLN A 216 -1.70 -14.07 10.20
N LYS A 217 -1.65 -15.35 10.57
CA LYS A 217 -1.05 -16.41 9.74
C LYS A 217 -2.11 -16.98 8.80
N ILE A 218 -1.76 -17.12 7.54
CA ILE A 218 -2.64 -17.70 6.52
C ILE A 218 -1.91 -18.74 5.68
N THR A 219 -2.65 -19.70 5.19
CA THR A 219 -2.20 -20.61 4.13
C THR A 219 -2.89 -20.17 2.84
N VAL A 220 -2.10 -19.70 1.87
CA VAL A 220 -2.58 -19.33 0.54
C VAL A 220 -2.54 -20.55 -0.37
N THR A 221 -3.63 -20.79 -1.07
CA THR A 221 -3.76 -21.81 -2.10
C THR A 221 -3.92 -21.16 -3.47
N ASP A 222 -4.40 -21.88 -4.48
CA ASP A 222 -4.81 -21.36 -5.77
C ASP A 222 -6.23 -20.72 -5.76
N GLN A 223 -6.89 -20.72 -4.59
CA GLN A 223 -8.24 -20.18 -4.41
C GLN A 223 -8.18 -18.76 -3.85
N ASN A 224 -9.08 -17.89 -4.33
CA ASN A 224 -9.29 -16.58 -3.73
C ASN A 224 -9.77 -16.72 -2.28
N GLN A 225 -9.31 -15.82 -1.41
CA GLN A 225 -9.61 -15.85 0.03
C GLN A 225 -9.99 -14.47 0.54
N ASP A 226 -10.92 -14.44 1.49
CA ASP A 226 -11.24 -13.25 2.28
C ASP A 226 -10.51 -13.31 3.63
N LEU A 227 -9.88 -12.21 4.01
CA LEU A 227 -9.18 -12.06 5.29
C LEU A 227 -9.69 -10.79 5.99
N SER A 228 -10.03 -10.92 7.27
CA SER A 228 -10.58 -9.81 8.06
C SER A 228 -9.66 -9.45 9.21
N PHE A 229 -9.32 -8.14 9.31
CA PHE A 229 -8.64 -7.55 10.46
C PHE A 229 -9.64 -6.66 11.21
N GLU A 230 -10.11 -7.11 12.38
CA GLU A 230 -11.12 -6.40 13.16
C GLU A 230 -10.46 -5.36 14.07
N PHE A 231 -10.79 -4.09 13.89
CA PHE A 231 -10.33 -3.00 14.74
C PHE A 231 -11.42 -2.55 15.70
N LYS A 232 -11.01 -2.10 16.88
CA LYS A 232 -11.92 -1.65 17.93
C LYS A 232 -11.45 -0.32 18.52
N ALA A 233 -12.43 0.59 18.80
CA ALA A 233 -12.19 1.84 19.52
C ALA A 233 -11.85 1.58 20.99
#